data_b669a3e97bb72d5d4eaa3b439f5ce82b
#
_entry.id   b669a3e97bb72d5d4eaa3b439f5ce82b
#
_cell.length_a   1.000
_cell.length_b   1.000
_cell.length_c   1.000
_cell.angle_alpha   90.00
_cell.angle_beta   90.00
_cell.angle_gamma   90.00
#
_symmetry.space_group_name_H-M   'P 1'
#
loop_
_entity.id
_entity.type
_entity.pdbx_description
1 polymer ?
#
loop_
_entity_poly.entity_id
_entity_poly.type
_entity_poly.pdbx_seq_one_letter_code
_entity_poly.pdbx_strand_id
1 'polypeptide(L)'
;IDFNYHSIITGSFIFIQKHQVQAFDFSNCPQGFVILFTDEFFSDLQTKIRLPALIPNNLTSLYDPVINVKNQLKTSCENLLSEILIEQDNDNSDPLLIRLLFTTLFFKVMREIPQSQSRHLSDARITKFQDFIHLVENRSLISREASDYASMLNITYKSLNEICKLASHKTAKQLIDLETILEAKRKLAVENIQVQTLAYELGFDEVTNFVKYFKRHTALTPSQFKQTL
;
A
#
# COMPACT_ATOMS: atom_id res chain seq x y z
N ILE A 1 0.37 -5.28 10.45
CA ILE A 1 0.00 -4.19 9.54
C ILE A 1 -1.34 -4.57 8.92
N ASP A 2 -2.32 -3.66 8.98
CA ASP A 2 -3.67 -3.87 8.44
C ASP A 2 -4.29 -5.23 8.82
N PHE A 3 -4.19 -5.58 10.12
CA PHE A 3 -4.73 -6.82 10.71
C PHE A 3 -4.06 -8.12 10.26
N ASN A 4 -2.92 -8.03 9.57
CA ASN A 4 -2.08 -9.16 9.25
C ASN A 4 -0.81 -9.15 10.11
N TYR A 5 -0.38 -10.34 10.54
CA TYR A 5 0.87 -10.52 11.26
C TYR A 5 2.01 -10.76 10.28
N HIS A 6 3.12 -10.07 10.49
CA HIS A 6 4.33 -10.21 9.70
C HIS A 6 5.50 -10.47 10.63
N SER A 7 6.27 -11.52 10.36
CA SER A 7 7.51 -11.78 11.08
C SER A 7 8.62 -10.87 10.57
N ILE A 8 9.29 -10.18 11.50
CA ILE A 8 10.39 -9.29 11.22
C ILE A 8 11.68 -9.96 11.68
N ILE A 9 12.68 -10.00 10.82
CA ILE A 9 14.02 -10.52 11.10
C ILE A 9 15.07 -9.44 10.84
N THR A 10 16.30 -9.68 11.27
CA THR A 10 17.41 -8.76 10.97
C THR A 10 17.60 -8.60 9.47
N GLY A 11 17.52 -7.37 8.97
CA GLY A 11 17.55 -7.03 7.54
C GLY A 11 16.17 -6.92 6.91
N SER A 12 15.09 -6.91 7.70
CA SER A 12 13.75 -6.58 7.20
C SER A 12 13.61 -5.08 7.00
N PHE A 13 13.08 -4.70 5.85
CA PHE A 13 12.55 -3.38 5.56
C PHE A 13 11.03 -3.46 5.54
N ILE A 14 10.38 -2.51 6.19
CA ILE A 14 8.92 -2.46 6.27
C ILE A 14 8.46 -1.17 5.65
N PHE A 15 7.64 -1.27 4.62
CA PHE A 15 6.99 -0.12 4.02
C PHE A 15 5.61 0.07 4.62
N ILE A 16 5.42 1.19 5.30
CA ILE A 16 4.14 1.57 5.89
C ILE A 16 3.64 2.77 5.13
N GLN A 17 2.44 2.64 4.61
CA GLN A 17 1.77 3.70 3.87
C GLN A 17 0.83 4.49 4.76
N LYS A 18 0.45 5.66 4.26
CA LYS A 18 -0.56 6.49 4.87
C LYS A 18 -1.85 5.70 5.12
N HIS A 19 -2.50 5.96 6.24
CA HIS A 19 -3.73 5.30 6.68
C HIS A 19 -3.65 3.81 7.03
N GLN A 20 -2.48 3.16 6.97
CA GLN A 20 -2.36 1.80 7.47
C GLN A 20 -2.42 1.73 8.99
N VAL A 21 -3.21 0.80 9.48
CA VAL A 21 -3.21 0.46 10.92
C VAL A 21 -2.01 -0.44 11.21
N GLN A 22 -1.22 -0.08 12.21
CA GLN A 22 0.01 -0.79 12.55
C GLN A 22 0.16 -0.97 14.05
N ALA A 23 0.71 -2.09 14.43
CA ALA A 23 1.20 -2.35 15.77
C ALA A 23 2.50 -3.14 15.70
N PHE A 24 3.45 -2.83 16.59
CA PHE A 24 4.74 -3.49 16.66
C PHE A 24 4.90 -4.19 17.99
N ASP A 25 5.40 -5.41 17.98
CA ASP A 25 5.86 -6.11 19.16
C ASP A 25 7.36 -5.84 19.36
N PHE A 26 7.69 -5.09 20.39
CA PHE A 26 9.07 -4.75 20.78
C PHE A 26 9.60 -5.59 21.94
N SER A 27 8.95 -6.68 22.32
CA SER A 27 9.36 -7.52 23.44
C SER A 27 10.79 -8.04 23.34
N ASN A 28 11.30 -8.21 22.12
CA ASN A 28 12.68 -8.64 21.85
C ASN A 28 13.67 -7.46 21.64
N CYS A 29 13.30 -6.22 22.00
CA CYS A 29 14.13 -5.03 21.88
C CYS A 29 14.84 -4.89 20.52
N PRO A 30 14.11 -4.90 19.39
CA PRO A 30 14.72 -4.79 18.07
C PRO A 30 15.43 -3.43 17.94
N GLN A 31 16.56 -3.44 17.22
CA GLN A 31 17.27 -2.23 16.83
C GLN A 31 17.08 -1.97 15.35
N GLY A 32 16.95 -0.69 14.98
CA GLY A 32 16.72 -0.33 13.58
C GLY A 32 16.56 1.17 13.38
N PHE A 33 16.15 1.53 12.18
CA PHE A 33 15.95 2.90 11.75
C PHE A 33 14.49 3.11 11.38
N VAL A 34 14.00 4.33 11.61
CA VAL A 34 12.72 4.80 11.11
C VAL A 34 12.98 5.96 10.16
N ILE A 35 12.51 5.83 8.92
CA ILE A 35 12.61 6.90 7.93
C ILE A 35 11.21 7.42 7.67
N LEU A 36 10.98 8.70 7.93
CA LEU A 36 9.75 9.39 7.65
C LEU A 36 9.93 10.32 6.45
N PHE A 37 9.02 10.27 5.50
CA PHE A 37 9.02 11.14 4.33
C PHE A 37 7.60 11.56 3.96
N THR A 38 7.48 12.70 3.28
CA THR A 38 6.19 13.23 2.85
C THR A 38 5.75 12.63 1.52
N ASP A 39 4.45 12.69 1.24
CA ASP A 39 3.88 12.30 -0.05
C ASP A 39 4.51 13.10 -1.20
N GLU A 40 4.79 14.40 -0.97
CA GLU A 40 5.44 15.28 -1.93
C GLU A 40 6.86 14.83 -2.27
N PHE A 41 7.65 14.47 -1.24
CA PHE A 41 8.99 13.93 -1.42
C PHE A 41 8.97 12.67 -2.28
N PHE A 42 8.04 11.76 -2.01
CA PHE A 42 7.92 10.50 -2.72
C PHE A 42 7.43 10.70 -4.17
N SER A 43 6.44 11.58 -4.38
CA SER A 43 5.95 11.95 -5.71
C SER A 43 7.05 12.59 -6.57
N ASP A 44 7.88 13.45 -5.98
CA ASP A 44 9.02 14.08 -6.66
C ASP A 44 10.07 13.04 -7.08
N LEU A 45 10.33 12.03 -6.23
CA LEU A 45 11.19 10.90 -6.60
C LEU A 45 10.65 10.13 -7.79
N GLN A 46 9.36 9.85 -7.81
CA GLN A 46 8.72 9.10 -8.90
C GLN A 46 8.80 9.82 -10.23
N THR A 47 8.52 11.12 -10.24
CA THR A 47 8.50 11.92 -11.47
C THR A 47 9.89 12.14 -12.04
N LYS A 48 10.89 12.40 -11.19
CA LYS A 48 12.25 12.74 -11.62
C LYS A 48 13.11 11.54 -11.98
N ILE A 49 12.86 10.40 -11.36
CA ILE A 49 13.74 9.22 -11.49
C ILE A 49 13.14 8.13 -12.38
N ARG A 50 11.92 8.34 -12.90
CA ARG A 50 11.19 7.32 -13.67
C ARG A 50 11.28 5.96 -12.96
N LEU A 51 10.85 5.92 -11.70
CA LEU A 51 10.74 4.68 -10.97
C LEU A 51 10.01 3.66 -11.85
N PRO A 52 10.47 2.40 -11.91
CA PRO A 52 9.71 1.40 -12.62
C PRO A 52 8.26 1.48 -12.20
N ALA A 53 7.35 1.47 -13.16
CA ALA A 53 5.91 1.59 -12.94
C ALA A 53 5.33 0.52 -11.98
N LEU A 54 6.17 -0.39 -11.54
CA LEU A 54 5.91 -1.54 -10.67
C LEU A 54 6.18 -1.30 -9.19
N ILE A 55 6.63 -0.11 -8.80
CA ILE A 55 6.69 0.19 -7.37
C ILE A 55 5.25 0.50 -6.95
N PRO A 56 4.65 -0.37 -6.15
CA PRO A 56 3.26 -0.18 -5.74
C PRO A 56 3.22 1.05 -4.83
N ASN A 57 2.71 2.15 -5.35
CA ASN A 57 2.49 3.31 -4.51
C ASN A 57 1.44 3.03 -3.45
N ASN A 58 0.55 2.08 -3.74
CA ASN A 58 -0.68 1.99 -2.99
C ASN A 58 -1.31 0.58 -2.98
N LEU A 59 -0.61 -0.48 -3.33
CA LEU A 59 -1.19 -1.83 -3.33
C LEU A 59 -0.85 -2.62 -2.06
N THR A 60 -1.14 -2.04 -0.91
CA THR A 60 -0.88 -2.66 0.39
C THR A 60 -1.52 -4.04 0.55
N SER A 61 -2.68 -4.26 -0.08
CA SER A 61 -3.37 -5.54 -0.03
C SER A 61 -2.84 -6.61 -0.99
N LEU A 62 -1.95 -6.26 -1.92
CA LEU A 62 -1.43 -7.18 -2.94
C LEU A 62 0.03 -7.58 -2.73
N TYR A 63 0.77 -6.89 -1.89
CA TYR A 63 2.19 -7.15 -1.64
C TYR A 63 2.46 -7.30 -0.15
N ASP A 64 3.43 -8.14 0.19
CA ASP A 64 3.96 -8.22 1.55
C ASP A 64 4.68 -6.89 1.86
N PRO A 65 4.29 -6.16 2.90
CA PRO A 65 4.94 -4.92 3.28
C PRO A 65 6.37 -5.13 3.80
N VAL A 66 6.76 -6.38 4.08
CA VAL A 66 8.06 -6.75 4.63
C VAL A 66 8.97 -7.27 3.52
N ILE A 67 10.08 -6.58 3.30
CA ILE A 67 11.10 -6.96 2.35
C ILE A 67 12.36 -7.36 3.13
N ASN A 68 12.81 -8.59 2.96
CA ASN A 68 13.99 -9.11 3.63
C ASN A 68 15.21 -9.02 2.74
N VAL A 69 16.16 -8.15 3.08
CA VAL A 69 17.46 -8.09 2.42
C VAL A 69 18.48 -8.96 3.11
N LYS A 70 19.36 -9.60 2.34
CA LYS A 70 20.33 -10.58 2.84
C LYS A 70 21.74 -10.27 2.36
N ASN A 71 22.71 -10.86 3.05
CA ASN A 71 24.12 -10.89 2.63
C ASN A 71 24.68 -9.47 2.35
N GLN A 72 25.41 -9.37 1.24
CA GLN A 72 26.07 -8.12 0.83
C GLN A 72 25.10 -6.95 0.63
N LEU A 73 23.85 -7.21 0.22
CA LEU A 73 22.85 -6.16 0.09
C LEU A 73 22.47 -5.57 1.44
N LYS A 74 22.33 -6.40 2.49
CA LYS A 74 22.07 -5.94 3.86
C LYS A 74 23.17 -4.99 4.32
N THR A 75 24.45 -5.37 4.23
CA THR A 75 25.59 -4.51 4.60
C THR A 75 25.59 -3.20 3.80
N SER A 76 25.28 -3.28 2.49
CA SER A 76 25.19 -2.08 1.65
C SER A 76 24.06 -1.14 2.09
N CYS A 77 22.92 -1.68 2.52
CA CYS A 77 21.82 -0.87 3.05
C CYS A 77 22.17 -0.26 4.41
N GLU A 78 22.81 -1.01 5.29
CA GLU A 78 23.28 -0.52 6.60
C GLU A 78 24.28 0.64 6.44
N ASN A 79 25.21 0.54 5.50
CA ASN A 79 26.15 1.63 5.20
C ASN A 79 25.42 2.88 4.70
N LEU A 80 24.46 2.74 3.78
CA LEU A 80 23.67 3.87 3.28
C LEU A 80 22.84 4.53 4.37
N LEU A 81 22.26 3.75 5.29
CA LEU A 81 21.54 4.30 6.45
C LEU A 81 22.48 5.08 7.37
N SER A 82 23.69 4.57 7.61
CA SER A 82 24.71 5.26 8.41
C SER A 82 25.16 6.58 7.74
N GLU A 83 25.37 6.58 6.43
CA GLU A 83 25.71 7.80 5.67
C GLU A 83 24.59 8.85 5.73
N ILE A 84 23.33 8.42 5.64
CA ILE A 84 22.17 9.32 5.78
C ILE A 84 22.16 9.98 7.16
N LEU A 85 22.42 9.22 8.23
CA LEU A 85 22.48 9.78 9.59
C LEU A 85 23.66 10.75 9.76
N ILE A 86 24.85 10.37 9.28
CA ILE A 86 26.04 11.23 9.33
C ILE A 86 25.77 12.55 8.61
N GLU A 87 25.16 12.48 7.42
CA GLU A 87 24.84 13.68 6.65
C GLU A 87 23.77 14.53 7.33
N GLN A 88 22.78 13.91 7.97
CA GLN A 88 21.72 14.60 8.69
C GLN A 88 22.26 15.36 9.92
N ASP A 89 23.25 14.80 10.61
CA ASP A 89 23.86 15.39 11.79
C ASP A 89 24.98 16.41 11.46
N ASN A 90 25.31 16.59 10.18
CA ASN A 90 26.32 17.51 9.72
C ASN A 90 25.80 18.97 9.72
N ASP A 91 26.56 19.91 10.28
CA ASP A 91 26.19 21.33 10.28
C ASP A 91 26.02 21.92 8.88
N ASN A 92 26.69 21.34 7.88
CA ASN A 92 26.59 21.71 6.46
C ASN A 92 25.81 20.66 5.65
N SER A 93 24.80 20.05 6.25
CA SER A 93 23.98 19.02 5.60
C SER A 93 23.43 19.47 4.25
N ASP A 94 23.59 18.63 3.23
CA ASP A 94 23.01 18.87 1.90
C ASP A 94 21.75 18.00 1.70
N PRO A 95 20.55 18.62 1.64
CA PRO A 95 19.31 17.89 1.40
C PRO A 95 19.31 17.08 0.09
N LEU A 96 20.10 17.52 -0.91
CA LEU A 96 20.21 16.76 -2.17
C LEU A 96 21.00 15.47 -1.95
N LEU A 97 22.08 15.50 -1.15
CA LEU A 97 22.86 14.30 -0.84
C LEU A 97 22.01 13.29 -0.06
N ILE A 98 21.27 13.72 0.97
CA ILE A 98 20.34 12.87 1.71
C ILE A 98 19.31 12.23 0.75
N ARG A 99 18.75 13.02 -0.17
CA ARG A 99 17.80 12.53 -1.18
C ARG A 99 18.43 11.45 -2.08
N LEU A 100 19.63 11.65 -2.54
CA LEU A 100 20.34 10.68 -3.41
C LEU A 100 20.67 9.38 -2.67
N LEU A 101 21.13 9.47 -1.42
CA LEU A 101 21.39 8.31 -0.57
C LEU A 101 20.11 7.52 -0.29
N PHE A 102 19.04 8.20 0.10
CA PHE A 102 17.74 7.58 0.30
C PHE A 102 17.21 6.90 -0.98
N THR A 103 17.31 7.60 -2.10
CA THR A 103 16.91 7.06 -3.40
C THR A 103 17.66 5.78 -3.73
N THR A 104 18.98 5.78 -3.50
CA THR A 104 19.83 4.60 -3.73
C THR A 104 19.42 3.44 -2.82
N LEU A 105 19.20 3.71 -1.54
CA LEU A 105 18.70 2.73 -0.56
C LEU A 105 17.36 2.14 -1.03
N PHE A 106 16.41 3.02 -1.34
CA PHE A 106 15.06 2.64 -1.77
C PHE A 106 15.10 1.72 -2.99
N PHE A 107 15.86 2.08 -4.04
CA PHE A 107 16.01 1.23 -5.22
C PHE A 107 16.64 -0.12 -4.93
N LYS A 108 17.65 -0.17 -4.06
CA LYS A 108 18.29 -1.43 -3.69
C LYS A 108 17.30 -2.37 -3.03
N VAL A 109 16.48 -1.86 -2.11
CA VAL A 109 15.46 -2.65 -1.40
C VAL A 109 14.33 -3.06 -2.34
N MET A 110 13.82 -2.14 -3.17
CA MET A 110 12.73 -2.42 -4.10
C MET A 110 13.07 -3.51 -5.15
N ARG A 111 14.33 -3.66 -5.49
CA ARG A 111 14.78 -4.73 -6.41
C ARG A 111 14.61 -6.14 -5.83
N GLU A 112 14.51 -6.27 -4.52
CA GLU A 112 14.25 -7.54 -3.84
C GLU A 112 12.77 -7.97 -3.89
N ILE A 113 11.87 -7.03 -4.22
CA ILE A 113 10.47 -7.39 -4.44
C ILE A 113 10.40 -8.31 -5.67
N PRO A 114 9.87 -9.53 -5.52
CA PRO A 114 9.68 -10.41 -6.67
C PRO A 114 8.88 -9.67 -7.74
N GLN A 115 9.48 -9.47 -8.89
CA GLN A 115 8.75 -8.91 -10.02
C GLN A 115 7.68 -9.92 -10.43
N SER A 116 6.48 -9.75 -9.93
CA SER A 116 5.33 -10.52 -10.38
C SER A 116 5.18 -10.37 -11.90
N GLN A 117 4.45 -11.28 -12.53
CA GLN A 117 4.33 -11.48 -13.99
C GLN A 117 3.87 -10.26 -14.82
N SER A 118 3.87 -9.07 -14.26
CA SER A 118 3.61 -7.80 -14.95
C SER A 118 4.60 -7.48 -16.10
N ARG A 119 5.65 -8.27 -16.26
CA ARG A 119 6.57 -8.20 -17.42
C ARG A 119 5.87 -8.33 -18.78
N HIS A 120 4.60 -8.77 -18.81
CA HIS A 120 3.80 -8.91 -20.03
C HIS A 120 2.84 -7.75 -20.29
N LEU A 121 2.79 -6.75 -19.38
CA LEU A 121 1.99 -5.56 -19.59
C LEU A 121 2.81 -4.49 -20.31
N SER A 122 2.19 -3.83 -21.29
CA SER A 122 2.76 -2.61 -21.86
C SER A 122 2.71 -1.47 -20.87
N ASP A 123 3.61 -0.48 -21.02
CA ASP A 123 3.68 0.69 -20.12
C ASP A 123 2.31 1.39 -20.00
N ALA A 124 1.57 1.51 -21.10
CA ALA A 124 0.22 2.10 -21.11
C ALA A 124 -0.78 1.30 -20.25
N ARG A 125 -0.70 -0.03 -20.24
CA ARG A 125 -1.56 -0.87 -19.39
C ARG A 125 -1.15 -0.79 -17.92
N ILE A 126 0.13 -0.68 -17.64
CA ILE A 126 0.66 -0.48 -16.29
C ILE A 126 0.15 0.85 -15.73
N THR A 127 0.26 1.94 -16.50
CA THR A 127 -0.27 3.25 -16.12
C THR A 127 -1.77 3.17 -15.83
N LYS A 128 -2.55 2.53 -16.71
CA LYS A 128 -4.00 2.36 -16.47
C LYS A 128 -4.33 1.56 -15.22
N PHE A 129 -3.52 0.54 -14.90
CA PHE A 129 -3.67 -0.19 -13.64
C PHE A 129 -3.38 0.67 -12.42
N GLN A 130 -2.31 1.46 -12.47
CA GLN A 130 -1.95 2.41 -11.40
C GLN A 130 -3.03 3.48 -11.20
N ASP A 131 -3.51 4.08 -12.28
CA ASP A 131 -4.62 5.05 -12.24
C ASP A 131 -5.87 4.43 -11.60
N PHE A 132 -6.19 3.17 -11.96
CA PHE A 132 -7.31 2.43 -11.37
C PHE A 132 -7.14 2.26 -9.87
N ILE A 133 -5.97 1.79 -9.43
CA ILE A 133 -5.69 1.59 -8.00
C ILE A 133 -5.77 2.91 -7.25
N HIS A 134 -5.17 3.97 -7.81
CA HIS A 134 -5.23 5.31 -7.22
C HIS A 134 -6.69 5.82 -7.07
N LEU A 135 -7.54 5.57 -8.06
CA LEU A 135 -8.97 5.91 -7.96
C LEU A 135 -9.70 5.08 -6.90
N VAL A 136 -9.35 3.81 -6.74
CA VAL A 136 -9.97 2.92 -5.73
C VAL A 136 -9.57 3.33 -4.33
N GLU A 137 -8.33 3.74 -4.10
CA GLU A 137 -7.80 4.12 -2.78
C GLU A 137 -8.17 5.55 -2.37
N ASN A 138 -8.12 6.51 -3.29
CA ASN A 138 -8.50 7.90 -3.01
C ASN A 138 -10.02 8.10 -2.94
N ARG A 139 -10.64 7.23 -2.23
CA ARG A 139 -12.06 7.16 -2.08
C ARG A 139 -12.68 8.34 -1.37
N SER A 140 -12.86 9.38 -2.01
CA SER A 140 -13.94 10.26 -1.59
C SER A 140 -15.25 9.90 -2.30
N LEU A 141 -15.67 8.64 -2.42
CA LEU A 141 -17.03 8.34 -2.84
C LEU A 141 -17.33 7.84 -4.22
N ILE A 142 -16.42 7.08 -4.73
CA ILE A 142 -16.78 6.61 -6.04
C ILE A 142 -17.60 5.32 -5.89
N SER A 143 -18.09 4.80 -6.82
CA SER A 143 -18.91 3.61 -6.94
C SER A 143 -18.18 2.34 -6.46
N ARG A 144 -18.96 1.34 -6.10
CA ARG A 144 -18.48 -0.03 -5.93
C ARG A 144 -18.52 -0.83 -7.22
N GLU A 145 -18.95 -0.19 -8.32
CA GLU A 145 -19.08 -0.83 -9.62
C GLU A 145 -17.84 -0.60 -10.49
N ALA A 146 -17.22 -1.66 -10.93
CA ALA A 146 -15.99 -1.59 -11.74
C ALA A 146 -16.23 -0.94 -13.13
N SER A 147 -17.48 -0.90 -13.61
CA SER A 147 -17.87 -0.17 -14.84
C SER A 147 -17.62 1.32 -14.73
N ASP A 148 -17.85 1.90 -13.56
CA ASP A 148 -17.71 3.34 -13.35
C ASP A 148 -16.25 3.74 -13.40
N TYR A 149 -15.37 2.97 -12.78
CA TYR A 149 -13.92 3.15 -12.87
C TYR A 149 -13.42 2.96 -14.30
N ALA A 150 -13.95 2.00 -15.04
CA ALA A 150 -13.61 1.82 -16.46
C ALA A 150 -13.97 3.07 -17.28
N SER A 151 -15.15 3.64 -17.02
CA SER A 151 -15.61 4.87 -17.66
C SER A 151 -14.70 6.06 -17.33
N MET A 152 -14.30 6.23 -16.06
CA MET A 152 -13.37 7.29 -15.64
C MET A 152 -11.99 7.18 -16.30
N LEU A 153 -11.55 5.95 -16.53
CA LEU A 153 -10.27 5.66 -17.18
C LEU A 153 -10.37 5.67 -18.73
N ASN A 154 -11.56 5.95 -19.29
CA ASN A 154 -11.81 5.91 -20.73
C ASN A 154 -11.41 4.56 -21.36
N ILE A 155 -11.73 3.46 -20.71
CA ILE A 155 -11.54 2.09 -21.21
C ILE A 155 -12.81 1.27 -21.00
N THR A 156 -12.89 0.12 -21.68
CA THR A 156 -14.01 -0.81 -21.46
C THR A 156 -13.84 -1.58 -20.15
N TYR A 157 -14.95 -1.97 -19.53
CA TYR A 157 -14.96 -2.90 -18.38
C TYR A 157 -14.16 -4.17 -18.65
N LYS A 158 -14.27 -4.74 -19.86
CA LYS A 158 -13.50 -5.92 -20.26
C LYS A 158 -12.00 -5.66 -20.24
N SER A 159 -11.57 -4.51 -20.78
CA SER A 159 -10.15 -4.09 -20.78
C SER A 159 -9.64 -3.88 -19.37
N LEU A 160 -10.41 -3.21 -18.50
CA LEU A 160 -10.05 -3.02 -17.09
C LEU A 160 -9.84 -4.35 -16.38
N ASN A 161 -10.79 -5.29 -16.52
CA ASN A 161 -10.66 -6.62 -15.91
C ASN A 161 -9.47 -7.42 -16.43
N GLU A 162 -9.17 -7.32 -17.73
CA GLU A 162 -7.99 -7.97 -18.32
C GLU A 162 -6.70 -7.42 -17.71
N ILE A 163 -6.58 -6.08 -17.63
CA ILE A 163 -5.43 -5.39 -17.02
C ILE A 163 -5.29 -5.82 -15.56
N CYS A 164 -6.37 -5.78 -14.76
CA CYS A 164 -6.34 -6.18 -13.35
C CYS A 164 -5.91 -7.64 -13.18
N LYS A 165 -6.45 -8.56 -13.97
CA LYS A 165 -6.09 -9.99 -13.90
C LYS A 165 -4.63 -10.24 -14.26
N LEU A 166 -4.09 -9.54 -15.26
CA LEU A 166 -2.69 -9.66 -15.65
C LEU A 166 -1.75 -9.06 -14.60
N ALA A 167 -2.15 -7.95 -13.96
CA ALA A 167 -1.32 -7.26 -12.97
C ALA A 167 -1.36 -7.91 -11.58
N SER A 168 -2.52 -8.46 -11.17
CA SER A 168 -2.76 -8.84 -9.77
C SER A 168 -3.44 -10.21 -9.59
N HIS A 169 -3.74 -10.93 -10.64
CA HIS A 169 -4.55 -12.16 -10.64
C HIS A 169 -5.97 -12.00 -10.08
N LYS A 170 -6.44 -10.75 -9.91
CA LYS A 170 -7.77 -10.41 -9.40
C LYS A 170 -8.55 -9.60 -10.43
N THR A 171 -9.87 -9.71 -10.37
CA THR A 171 -10.76 -8.85 -11.17
C THR A 171 -10.79 -7.44 -10.57
N ALA A 172 -11.18 -6.44 -11.35
CA ALA A 172 -11.37 -5.07 -10.86
C ALA A 172 -12.35 -5.03 -9.67
N LYS A 173 -13.44 -5.78 -9.75
CA LYS A 173 -14.40 -5.89 -8.64
C LYS A 173 -13.79 -6.46 -7.37
N GLN A 174 -12.97 -7.50 -7.48
CA GLN A 174 -12.28 -8.07 -6.32
C GLN A 174 -11.32 -7.07 -5.67
N LEU A 175 -10.63 -6.25 -6.47
CA LEU A 175 -9.74 -5.19 -5.94
C LEU A 175 -10.53 -4.09 -5.22
N ILE A 176 -11.65 -3.66 -5.79
CA ILE A 176 -12.57 -2.71 -5.14
C ILE A 176 -13.10 -3.28 -3.82
N ASP A 177 -13.53 -4.55 -3.83
CA ASP A 177 -14.06 -5.20 -2.63
C ASP A 177 -12.99 -5.32 -1.54
N LEU A 178 -11.76 -5.68 -1.88
CA LEU A 178 -10.64 -5.75 -0.94
C LEU A 178 -10.40 -4.40 -0.27
N GLU A 179 -10.31 -3.33 -1.04
CA GLU A 179 -10.08 -1.99 -0.50
C GLU A 179 -11.26 -1.50 0.34
N THR A 180 -12.50 -1.77 -0.11
CA THR A 180 -13.71 -1.42 0.67
C THR A 180 -13.70 -2.07 2.05
N ILE A 181 -13.33 -3.34 2.11
CA ILE A 181 -13.27 -4.10 3.36
C ILE A 181 -12.11 -3.62 4.23
N LEU A 182 -10.96 -3.32 3.63
CA LEU A 182 -9.81 -2.81 4.36
C LEU A 182 -10.11 -1.45 5.00
N GLU A 183 -10.73 -0.54 4.25
CA GLU A 183 -11.17 0.75 4.77
C GLU A 183 -12.20 0.59 5.90
N ALA A 184 -13.17 -0.30 5.72
CA ALA A 184 -14.15 -0.60 6.77
C ALA A 184 -13.48 -1.07 8.05
N LYS A 185 -12.50 -1.97 7.95
CA LYS A 185 -11.74 -2.47 9.10
C LYS A 185 -10.94 -1.37 9.79
N ARG A 186 -10.24 -0.52 9.01
CA ARG A 186 -9.45 0.61 9.53
C ARG A 186 -10.33 1.58 10.32
N LYS A 187 -11.45 2.01 9.75
CA LYS A 187 -12.40 2.91 10.42
C LYS A 187 -13.02 2.30 11.68
N LEU A 188 -13.36 1.01 11.65
CA LEU A 188 -13.85 0.30 12.83
C LEU A 188 -12.80 0.22 13.95
N ALA A 189 -11.51 0.09 13.59
CA ALA A 189 -10.42 -0.04 14.54
C ALA A 189 -10.01 1.31 15.17
N VAL A 190 -9.99 2.39 14.37
CA VAL A 190 -9.40 3.67 14.79
C VAL A 190 -10.45 4.69 15.22
N GLU A 191 -11.55 4.80 14.47
CA GLU A 191 -12.48 5.93 14.62
C GLU A 191 -13.64 5.68 15.57
N ASN A 192 -13.76 4.50 16.17
CA ASN A 192 -14.91 4.11 16.99
C ASN A 192 -16.28 4.41 16.35
N ILE A 193 -16.34 4.44 15.02
CA ILE A 193 -17.50 4.79 14.23
C ILE A 193 -18.67 3.82 14.44
N GLN A 194 -19.91 4.33 14.37
CA GLN A 194 -21.10 3.48 14.37
C GLN A 194 -21.22 2.72 13.04
N VAL A 195 -21.66 1.45 13.10
CA VAL A 195 -21.81 0.59 11.91
C VAL A 195 -22.74 1.21 10.86
N GLN A 196 -23.78 1.92 11.32
CA GLN A 196 -24.73 2.60 10.44
C GLN A 196 -24.05 3.75 9.67
N THR A 197 -23.32 4.60 10.37
CA THR A 197 -22.58 5.72 9.76
C THR A 197 -21.55 5.20 8.75
N LEU A 198 -20.80 4.18 9.16
CA LEU A 198 -19.81 3.55 8.30
C LEU A 198 -20.42 2.96 7.01
N ALA A 199 -21.60 2.34 7.12
CA ALA A 199 -22.30 1.78 5.96
C ALA A 199 -22.60 2.88 4.92
N TYR A 200 -23.12 4.02 5.37
CA TYR A 200 -23.45 5.14 4.49
C TYR A 200 -22.19 5.80 3.91
N GLU A 201 -21.14 5.98 4.71
CA GLU A 201 -19.85 6.51 4.23
C GLU A 201 -19.21 5.62 3.15
N LEU A 202 -19.42 4.30 3.23
CA LEU A 202 -18.94 3.36 2.24
C LEU A 202 -19.90 3.20 1.03
N GLY A 203 -20.92 4.05 0.93
CA GLY A 203 -21.85 4.09 -0.18
C GLY A 203 -22.86 2.94 -0.21
N PHE A 204 -23.25 2.40 0.95
CA PHE A 204 -24.34 1.45 1.05
C PHE A 204 -25.65 2.18 1.37
N ASP A 205 -26.71 1.92 0.60
CA ASP A 205 -28.03 2.50 0.81
C ASP A 205 -28.68 1.96 2.08
N GLU A 206 -28.35 0.71 2.46
CA GLU A 206 -28.88 0.03 3.63
C GLU A 206 -27.78 -0.60 4.48
N VAL A 207 -27.87 -0.43 5.78
CA VAL A 207 -26.95 -1.02 6.76
C VAL A 207 -26.92 -2.53 6.68
N THR A 208 -28.07 -3.16 6.45
CA THR A 208 -28.20 -4.62 6.30
C THR A 208 -27.37 -5.16 5.14
N ASN A 209 -27.28 -4.42 4.04
CA ASN A 209 -26.48 -4.78 2.87
C ASN A 209 -24.98 -4.68 3.20
N PHE A 210 -24.57 -3.66 3.91
CA PHE A 210 -23.18 -3.55 4.38
C PHE A 210 -22.80 -4.70 5.33
N VAL A 211 -23.64 -5.02 6.31
CA VAL A 211 -23.38 -6.09 7.28
C VAL A 211 -23.22 -7.44 6.56
N LYS A 212 -24.12 -7.76 5.60
CA LYS A 212 -24.03 -8.98 4.78
C LYS A 212 -22.73 -8.98 3.92
N TYR A 213 -22.42 -7.84 3.30
CA TYR A 213 -21.23 -7.68 2.49
C TYR A 213 -19.96 -7.88 3.32
N PHE A 214 -19.84 -7.19 4.46
CA PHE A 214 -18.69 -7.32 5.36
C PHE A 214 -18.52 -8.75 5.85
N LYS A 215 -19.62 -9.40 6.30
CA LYS A 215 -19.59 -10.79 6.77
C LYS A 215 -19.18 -11.77 5.67
N ARG A 216 -19.61 -11.55 4.44
CA ARG A 216 -19.21 -12.40 3.29
C ARG A 216 -17.71 -12.37 3.05
N HIS A 217 -17.06 -11.23 3.25
CA HIS A 217 -15.64 -11.05 2.97
C HIS A 217 -14.72 -11.32 4.18
N THR A 218 -15.24 -11.24 5.41
CA THR A 218 -14.43 -11.35 6.64
C THR A 218 -14.83 -12.52 7.54
N ALA A 219 -15.91 -13.22 7.23
CA ALA A 219 -16.59 -14.21 8.05
C ALA A 219 -17.21 -13.66 9.36
N LEU A 220 -16.97 -12.41 9.70
CA LEU A 220 -17.48 -11.72 10.90
C LEU A 220 -18.45 -10.60 10.52
N THR A 221 -19.38 -10.28 11.40
CA THR A 221 -20.12 -9.01 11.27
C THR A 221 -19.23 -7.83 11.70
N PRO A 222 -19.52 -6.57 11.28
CA PRO A 222 -18.75 -5.41 11.71
C PRO A 222 -18.67 -5.28 13.25
N SER A 223 -19.75 -5.57 13.95
CA SER A 223 -19.79 -5.53 15.42
C SER A 223 -18.94 -6.63 16.05
N GLN A 224 -18.97 -7.85 15.48
CA GLN A 224 -18.11 -8.95 15.93
C GLN A 224 -16.64 -8.63 15.67
N PHE A 225 -16.32 -8.07 14.51
CA PHE A 225 -14.95 -7.65 14.18
C PHE A 225 -14.43 -6.61 15.19
N LYS A 226 -15.25 -5.62 15.54
CA LYS A 226 -14.91 -4.60 16.55
C LYS A 226 -14.62 -5.19 17.93
N GLN A 227 -15.21 -6.33 18.28
CA GLN A 227 -14.93 -7.04 19.53
C GLN A 227 -13.62 -7.83 19.52
N THR A 228 -13.01 -8.02 18.37
CA THR A 228 -11.72 -8.74 18.24
C THR A 228 -10.50 -7.80 18.25
N LEU A 229 -10.74 -6.49 18.25
CA LEU A 229 -9.69 -5.46 18.30
C LEU A 229 -9.24 -5.23 19.74
#